data_fca1c0ee50a56c53c552b533de827d2f
#
_entry.id   fca1c0ee50a56c53c552b533de827d2f
#
_cell.length_a   1.000
_cell.length_b   1.000
_cell.length_c   1.000
_cell.angle_alpha   90.00
_cell.angle_beta   90.00
_cell.angle_gamma   90.00
#
_symmetry.space_group_name_H-M   'P 1'
#
loop_
_entity.id
_entity.type
_entity.pdbx_description
1 polymer ?
#
loop_
_entity_poly.entity_id
_entity_poly.type
_entity_poly.pdbx_seq_one_letter_code
_entity_poly.pdbx_strand_id
1 'polypeptide(L)'
;MRARRRTWMVHILAGGLVGLVTLSFLGAVINGWSAGAPPLLNSTPPLLVSPALGEWTGSAPLALVIQSILYFSLGGTVGVATMPFAESGAALVCRSLAHFAVTALLVTLTAWTLGWIWSWEILLFYLALLTAVYLLIWLGRWVGWYAEVAAIREKLGLAPGPSLLKWKESLPYLGFAVILCLVLPFLLRLLDGPPKPLLSVLYGFVLLPVGGLFSGFSLGRREGFCPLYPLACAGAVLLFIPLARLISNMADGIMVPIAFCFALLGNLLGSAWRRFRRQGQSA
;
A
#
# COMPACT_ATOMS: atom_id res chain seq x y z
N MET A 1 34.36 6.21 -1.00
CA MET A 1 33.35 6.88 -1.82
C MET A 1 33.03 6.15 -3.14
N ARG A 2 34.01 5.65 -3.90
CA ARG A 2 33.75 4.98 -5.21
C ARG A 2 32.91 3.69 -5.11
N ALA A 3 33.13 2.83 -4.12
CA ALA A 3 32.35 1.60 -3.95
C ALA A 3 30.84 1.87 -3.70
N ARG A 4 30.54 2.85 -2.84
CA ARG A 4 29.16 3.25 -2.55
C ARG A 4 28.43 3.81 -3.78
N ARG A 5 29.12 4.62 -4.61
CA ARG A 5 28.56 5.11 -5.89
C ARG A 5 28.24 3.98 -6.85
N ARG A 6 29.12 2.98 -6.95
CA ARG A 6 28.92 1.81 -7.83
C ARG A 6 27.68 1.01 -7.41
N THR A 7 27.49 0.79 -6.11
CA THR A 7 26.31 0.09 -5.60
C THR A 7 25.02 0.85 -5.95
N TRP A 8 24.99 2.18 -5.78
CA TRP A 8 23.85 3.00 -6.15
C TRP A 8 23.50 2.88 -7.64
N MET A 9 24.52 2.99 -8.51
CA MET A 9 24.30 2.86 -9.96
C MET A 9 23.74 1.49 -10.34
N VAL A 10 24.26 0.41 -9.74
CA VAL A 10 23.76 -0.95 -10.03
C VAL A 10 22.28 -1.09 -9.66
N HIS A 11 21.86 -0.60 -8.49
CA HIS A 11 20.46 -0.68 -8.07
C HIS A 11 19.53 0.19 -8.92
N ILE A 12 19.96 1.38 -9.30
CA ILE A 12 19.20 2.25 -10.21
C ILE A 12 19.06 1.59 -11.59
N LEU A 13 20.15 1.07 -12.15
CA LEU A 13 20.10 0.41 -13.47
C LEU A 13 19.28 -0.88 -13.45
N ALA A 14 19.49 -1.73 -12.45
CA ALA A 14 18.71 -2.97 -12.31
C ALA A 14 17.23 -2.68 -12.09
N GLY A 15 16.91 -1.77 -11.15
CA GLY A 15 15.53 -1.34 -10.92
C GLY A 15 14.92 -0.69 -12.15
N GLY A 16 15.68 0.17 -12.85
CA GLY A 16 15.24 0.80 -14.09
C GLY A 16 14.92 -0.21 -15.19
N LEU A 17 15.77 -1.20 -15.39
CA LEU A 17 15.51 -2.26 -16.39
C LEU A 17 14.28 -3.12 -16.02
N VAL A 18 14.17 -3.54 -14.77
CA VAL A 18 13.01 -4.28 -14.28
C VAL A 18 11.75 -3.43 -14.43
N GLY A 19 11.79 -2.15 -14.05
CA GLY A 19 10.68 -1.22 -14.21
C GLY A 19 10.29 -1.03 -15.67
N LEU A 20 11.27 -0.85 -16.54
CA LEU A 20 11.02 -0.72 -17.98
C LEU A 20 10.27 -1.94 -18.54
N VAL A 21 10.71 -3.15 -18.23
CA VAL A 21 10.07 -4.39 -18.72
C VAL A 21 8.67 -4.56 -18.12
N THR A 22 8.55 -4.46 -16.80
CA THR A 22 7.26 -4.69 -16.09
C THR A 22 6.21 -3.64 -16.46
N LEU A 23 6.60 -2.35 -16.48
CA LEU A 23 5.66 -1.27 -16.79
C LEU A 23 5.33 -1.21 -18.28
N SER A 24 6.24 -1.61 -19.18
CA SER A 24 5.90 -1.76 -20.59
C SER A 24 4.86 -2.85 -20.81
N PHE A 25 5.01 -3.99 -20.13
CA PHE A 25 4.00 -5.06 -20.17
C PHE A 25 2.66 -4.60 -19.58
N LEU A 26 2.68 -4.00 -18.39
CA LEU A 26 1.48 -3.48 -17.74
C LEU A 26 0.82 -2.36 -18.55
N GLY A 27 1.62 -1.46 -19.11
CA GLY A 27 1.14 -0.39 -20.00
C GLY A 27 0.47 -0.94 -21.25
N ALA A 28 1.03 -1.95 -21.89
CA ALA A 28 0.42 -2.61 -23.04
C ALA A 28 -0.94 -3.23 -22.69
N VAL A 29 -1.06 -3.84 -21.50
CA VAL A 29 -2.34 -4.40 -21.00
C VAL A 29 -3.36 -3.27 -20.75
N ILE A 30 -2.96 -2.18 -20.09
CA ILE A 30 -3.85 -1.05 -19.78
C ILE A 30 -4.31 -0.37 -21.08
N ASN A 31 -3.39 -0.12 -22.00
CA ASN A 31 -3.69 0.52 -23.29
C ASN A 31 -4.62 -0.36 -24.15
N GLY A 32 -4.40 -1.67 -24.15
CA GLY A 32 -5.28 -2.62 -24.81
C GLY A 32 -6.69 -2.61 -24.27
N TRP A 33 -6.82 -2.50 -22.94
CA TRP A 33 -8.13 -2.43 -22.28
C TRP A 33 -8.87 -1.12 -22.59
N SER A 34 -8.16 0.00 -22.57
CA SER A 34 -8.74 1.31 -22.91
C SER A 34 -9.23 1.40 -24.37
N ALA A 35 -8.60 0.65 -25.27
CA ALA A 35 -8.99 0.58 -26.68
C ALA A 35 -10.15 -0.40 -26.96
N GLY A 36 -10.73 -1.04 -25.93
CA GLY A 36 -11.80 -2.03 -26.09
C GLY A 36 -11.37 -3.34 -26.74
N ALA A 37 -10.07 -3.54 -26.95
CA ALA A 37 -9.52 -4.78 -27.48
C ALA A 37 -9.26 -5.79 -26.37
N PRO A 38 -9.58 -7.08 -26.52
CA PRO A 38 -9.17 -8.09 -25.54
C PRO A 38 -7.63 -8.14 -25.47
N PRO A 39 -7.05 -8.05 -24.26
CA PRO A 39 -5.65 -7.66 -24.07
C PRO A 39 -4.59 -8.61 -24.63
N LEU A 40 -4.93 -9.79 -25.11
CA LEU A 40 -3.94 -10.80 -25.50
C LEU A 40 -4.24 -11.58 -26.78
N LEU A 41 -5.40 -11.45 -27.42
CA LEU A 41 -5.76 -12.39 -28.50
C LEU A 41 -6.04 -11.80 -29.88
N ASN A 42 -6.30 -10.49 -30.04
CA ASN A 42 -6.72 -9.93 -31.34
C ASN A 42 -6.15 -8.57 -31.73
N SER A 43 -5.16 -8.02 -31.03
CA SER A 43 -4.56 -6.77 -31.43
C SER A 43 -3.25 -6.99 -32.18
N THR A 44 -3.26 -6.68 -33.44
CA THR A 44 -2.06 -6.41 -34.23
C THR A 44 -1.85 -4.90 -34.30
N PRO A 45 -0.74 -4.39 -33.90
CA PRO A 45 0.24 -4.80 -32.91
C PRO A 45 -0.19 -4.45 -31.45
N PRO A 46 0.43 -5.01 -30.41
CA PRO A 46 0.13 -4.58 -29.03
C PRO A 46 0.35 -3.08 -28.94
N LEU A 47 -0.59 -2.37 -28.30
CA LEU A 47 -0.48 -0.92 -28.05
C LEU A 47 0.64 -0.68 -27.02
N LEU A 48 1.89 -0.86 -27.45
CA LEU A 48 3.09 -0.68 -26.63
C LEU A 48 3.24 0.77 -26.18
N VAL A 49 2.72 1.70 -26.99
CA VAL A 49 2.76 3.14 -26.72
C VAL A 49 1.39 3.62 -26.28
N SER A 50 1.36 4.46 -25.26
CA SER A 50 0.12 5.12 -24.81
C SER A 50 -0.47 5.93 -25.96
N PRO A 51 -1.78 5.77 -26.27
CA PRO A 51 -2.44 6.57 -27.31
C PRO A 51 -2.32 8.07 -27.03
N ALA A 52 -2.54 8.50 -25.80
CA ALA A 52 -2.45 9.91 -25.39
C ALA A 52 -1.06 10.50 -25.68
N LEU A 53 0.00 9.76 -25.39
CA LEU A 53 1.37 10.19 -25.65
C LEU A 53 1.69 10.18 -27.16
N GLY A 54 1.15 9.21 -27.89
CA GLY A 54 1.27 9.13 -29.34
C GLY A 54 0.62 10.33 -30.03
N GLU A 55 -0.59 10.71 -29.64
CA GLU A 55 -1.29 11.90 -30.13
C GLU A 55 -0.56 13.19 -29.79
N TRP A 56 -0.08 13.32 -28.54
CA TRP A 56 0.64 14.51 -28.09
C TRP A 56 1.96 14.73 -28.84
N THR A 57 2.70 13.65 -29.11
CA THR A 57 4.01 13.76 -29.79
C THR A 57 3.90 13.75 -31.30
N GLY A 58 2.79 13.30 -31.87
CA GLY A 58 2.62 13.08 -33.31
C GLY A 58 3.55 12.02 -33.91
N SER A 59 4.31 11.29 -33.08
CA SER A 59 5.35 10.35 -33.52
C SER A 59 5.45 9.15 -32.57
N ALA A 60 5.08 7.97 -33.05
CA ALA A 60 5.15 6.73 -32.25
C ALA A 60 6.58 6.40 -31.76
N PRO A 61 7.66 6.57 -32.54
CA PRO A 61 9.02 6.37 -32.05
C PRO A 61 9.39 7.33 -30.89
N LEU A 62 9.02 8.62 -31.04
CA LEU A 62 9.29 9.60 -29.97
C LEU A 62 8.51 9.29 -28.70
N ALA A 63 7.24 8.95 -28.83
CA ALA A 63 6.40 8.53 -27.73
C ALA A 63 6.99 7.31 -27.01
N LEU A 64 7.45 6.29 -27.75
CA LEU A 64 8.09 5.11 -27.17
C LEU A 64 9.35 5.47 -26.36
N VAL A 65 10.17 6.36 -26.86
CA VAL A 65 11.38 6.82 -26.15
C VAL A 65 11.02 7.52 -24.85
N ILE A 66 10.09 8.48 -24.89
CA ILE A 66 9.63 9.21 -23.70
C ILE A 66 9.05 8.25 -22.66
N GLN A 67 8.14 7.35 -23.08
CA GLN A 67 7.54 6.35 -22.21
C GLN A 67 8.59 5.44 -21.58
N SER A 68 9.58 4.99 -22.36
CA SER A 68 10.67 4.15 -21.86
C SER A 68 11.52 4.86 -20.80
N ILE A 69 11.80 6.15 -20.99
CA ILE A 69 12.53 6.96 -19.99
C ILE A 69 11.72 7.08 -18.70
N LEU A 70 10.41 7.32 -18.79
CA LEU A 70 9.53 7.42 -17.63
C LEU A 70 9.48 6.09 -16.86
N TYR A 71 9.31 4.98 -17.55
CA TYR A 71 9.26 3.65 -16.94
C TYR A 71 10.60 3.25 -16.31
N PHE A 72 11.70 3.54 -17.00
CA PHE A 72 13.03 3.33 -16.46
C PHE A 72 13.27 4.18 -15.19
N SER A 73 12.84 5.44 -15.21
CA SER A 73 12.99 6.34 -14.06
C SER A 73 12.18 5.86 -12.86
N LEU A 74 10.93 5.44 -13.06
CA LEU A 74 10.10 4.84 -12.00
C LEU A 74 10.73 3.56 -11.44
N GLY A 75 11.19 2.66 -12.32
CA GLY A 75 11.90 1.46 -11.89
C GLY A 75 13.18 1.77 -11.13
N GLY A 76 13.89 2.81 -11.53
CA GLY A 76 15.09 3.31 -10.83
C GLY A 76 14.79 3.77 -9.41
N THR A 77 13.65 4.44 -9.15
CA THR A 77 13.24 4.80 -7.78
C THR A 77 12.96 3.56 -6.93
N VAL A 78 12.33 2.53 -7.49
CA VAL A 78 12.14 1.25 -6.79
C VAL A 78 13.48 0.60 -6.47
N GLY A 79 14.44 0.62 -7.41
CA GLY A 79 15.81 0.15 -7.17
C GLY A 79 16.50 0.89 -6.02
N VAL A 80 16.33 2.20 -5.93
CA VAL A 80 16.85 3.01 -4.80
C VAL A 80 16.17 2.64 -3.49
N ALA A 81 14.86 2.34 -3.49
CA ALA A 81 14.13 1.96 -2.28
C ALA A 81 14.63 0.65 -1.65
N THR A 82 15.29 -0.22 -2.40
CA THR A 82 15.89 -1.46 -1.88
C THR A 82 17.16 -1.23 -1.06
N MET A 83 17.74 -0.03 -1.11
CA MET A 83 18.95 0.31 -0.38
C MET A 83 18.66 0.91 1.00
N PRO A 84 19.52 0.70 2.00
CA PRO A 84 19.37 1.39 3.28
C PRO A 84 19.70 2.88 3.10
N PHE A 85 18.71 3.76 3.33
CA PHE A 85 18.91 5.20 3.22
C PHE A 85 19.84 5.79 4.29
N ALA A 86 19.70 5.29 5.52
CA ALA A 86 20.53 5.60 6.67
C ALA A 86 20.31 4.52 7.74
N GLU A 87 21.24 4.40 8.70
CA GLU A 87 21.15 3.38 9.74
C GLU A 87 20.09 3.71 10.79
N SER A 88 19.89 5.01 11.14
CA SER A 88 18.91 5.41 12.16
C SER A 88 18.65 6.94 12.17
N GLY A 89 17.65 7.34 12.95
CA GLY A 89 17.39 8.73 13.34
C GLY A 89 16.71 9.59 12.29
N ALA A 90 16.75 10.91 12.49
CA ALA A 90 16.11 11.91 11.64
C ALA A 90 16.57 11.86 10.17
N ALA A 91 17.82 11.50 9.93
CA ALA A 91 18.38 11.36 8.58
C ALA A 91 17.67 10.28 7.76
N LEU A 92 17.25 9.16 8.40
CA LEU A 92 16.46 8.12 7.76
C LEU A 92 15.09 8.66 7.33
N VAL A 93 14.42 9.38 8.22
CA VAL A 93 13.11 9.97 7.96
C VAL A 93 13.19 10.98 6.81
N CYS A 94 14.12 11.94 6.89
CA CYS A 94 14.28 12.96 5.84
C CYS A 94 14.58 12.36 4.47
N ARG A 95 15.47 11.36 4.40
CA ARG A 95 15.82 10.70 3.13
C ARG A 95 14.65 9.88 2.57
N SER A 96 13.90 9.20 3.43
CA SER A 96 12.70 8.45 3.01
C SER A 96 11.61 9.39 2.52
N LEU A 97 11.39 10.54 3.18
CA LEU A 97 10.42 11.54 2.73
C LEU A 97 10.84 12.19 1.40
N ALA A 98 12.13 12.53 1.26
CA ALA A 98 12.66 13.04 0.00
C ALA A 98 12.48 12.02 -1.14
N HIS A 99 12.78 10.76 -0.89
CA HIS A 99 12.59 9.69 -1.86
C HIS A 99 11.09 9.50 -2.20
N PHE A 100 10.21 9.54 -1.20
CA PHE A 100 8.76 9.51 -1.41
C PHE A 100 8.30 10.66 -2.30
N ALA A 101 8.74 11.89 -2.03
CA ALA A 101 8.37 13.07 -2.82
C ALA A 101 8.82 12.94 -4.28
N VAL A 102 10.05 12.48 -4.53
CA VAL A 102 10.56 12.22 -5.89
C VAL A 102 9.75 11.14 -6.59
N THR A 103 9.44 10.05 -5.90
CA THR A 103 8.63 8.95 -6.46
C THR A 103 7.21 9.41 -6.76
N ALA A 104 6.58 10.17 -5.87
CA ALA A 104 5.24 10.73 -6.07
C ALA A 104 5.19 11.67 -7.28
N LEU A 105 6.20 12.53 -7.42
CA LEU A 105 6.33 13.41 -8.58
C LEU A 105 6.47 12.60 -9.89
N LEU A 106 7.34 11.58 -9.91
CA LEU A 106 7.53 10.73 -11.08
C LEU A 106 6.27 9.91 -11.42
N VAL A 107 5.57 9.37 -10.42
CA VAL A 107 4.29 8.68 -10.63
C VAL A 107 3.26 9.62 -11.24
N THR A 108 3.12 10.82 -10.68
CA THR A 108 2.19 11.84 -11.18
C THR A 108 2.53 12.24 -12.62
N LEU A 109 3.81 12.54 -12.88
CA LEU A 109 4.29 12.92 -14.21
C LEU A 109 4.04 11.80 -15.23
N THR A 110 4.37 10.56 -14.88
CA THR A 110 4.17 9.40 -15.76
C THR A 110 2.69 9.16 -16.04
N ALA A 111 1.86 9.13 -14.99
CA ALA A 111 0.45 8.86 -15.16
C ALA A 111 -0.27 9.98 -15.91
N TRP A 112 0.15 11.23 -15.73
CA TRP A 112 -0.34 12.38 -16.52
C TRP A 112 0.06 12.27 -17.99
N THR A 113 1.35 12.07 -18.27
CA THR A 113 1.90 12.01 -19.64
C THR A 113 1.32 10.85 -20.45
N LEU A 114 1.04 9.73 -19.78
CA LEU A 114 0.47 8.54 -20.42
C LEU A 114 -1.07 8.57 -20.52
N GLY A 115 -1.72 9.63 -20.02
CA GLY A 115 -3.17 9.74 -20.02
C GLY A 115 -3.89 8.77 -19.07
N TRP A 116 -3.20 8.28 -18.04
CA TRP A 116 -3.80 7.42 -17.04
C TRP A 116 -4.58 8.19 -15.96
N ILE A 117 -4.43 9.51 -15.93
CA ILE A 117 -5.15 10.42 -15.05
C ILE A 117 -6.15 11.20 -15.90
N TRP A 118 -7.43 10.89 -15.75
CA TRP A 118 -8.52 11.62 -16.39
C TRP A 118 -9.34 12.45 -15.39
N SER A 119 -9.07 12.30 -14.10
CA SER A 119 -9.68 13.09 -13.04
C SER A 119 -8.75 13.22 -11.83
N TRP A 120 -8.99 14.20 -10.98
CA TRP A 120 -8.19 14.44 -9.79
C TRP A 120 -8.34 13.34 -8.74
N GLU A 121 -9.50 12.65 -8.72
CA GLU A 121 -9.77 11.51 -7.83
C GLU A 121 -8.81 10.36 -8.12
N ILE A 122 -8.51 10.11 -9.38
CA ILE A 122 -7.58 9.06 -9.79
C ILE A 122 -6.15 9.41 -9.39
N LEU A 123 -5.78 10.69 -9.52
CA LEU A 123 -4.48 11.14 -9.00
C LEU A 123 -4.37 10.90 -7.49
N LEU A 124 -5.41 11.26 -6.74
CA LEU A 124 -5.45 11.01 -5.29
C LEU A 124 -5.39 9.51 -4.98
N PHE A 125 -6.04 8.67 -5.77
CA PHE A 125 -5.97 7.22 -5.63
C PHE A 125 -4.54 6.70 -5.83
N TYR A 126 -3.81 7.13 -6.87
CA TYR A 126 -2.41 6.76 -7.08
C TYR A 126 -1.50 7.22 -5.93
N LEU A 127 -1.68 8.45 -5.46
CA LEU A 127 -0.91 8.98 -4.33
C LEU A 127 -1.23 8.26 -3.02
N ALA A 128 -2.49 7.93 -2.78
CA ALA A 128 -2.90 7.15 -1.60
C ALA A 128 -2.32 5.73 -1.65
N LEU A 129 -2.36 5.07 -2.80
CA LEU A 129 -1.75 3.75 -3.01
C LEU A 129 -0.23 3.80 -2.77
N LEU A 130 0.45 4.79 -3.33
CA LEU A 130 1.88 4.99 -3.11
C LEU A 130 2.19 5.21 -1.63
N THR A 131 1.40 6.04 -0.95
CA THR A 131 1.54 6.29 0.49
C THR A 131 1.35 5.01 1.30
N ALA A 132 0.34 4.20 0.97
CA ALA A 132 0.11 2.90 1.62
C ALA A 132 1.30 1.95 1.44
N VAL A 133 1.88 1.87 0.23
CA VAL A 133 3.08 1.07 -0.04
C VAL A 133 4.27 1.54 0.81
N TYR A 134 4.50 2.85 0.90
CA TYR A 134 5.57 3.39 1.76
C TYR A 134 5.36 3.07 3.24
N LEU A 135 4.13 3.22 3.73
CA LEU A 135 3.79 2.86 5.11
C LEU A 135 4.03 1.36 5.39
N LEU A 136 3.69 0.49 4.44
CA LEU A 136 3.95 -0.96 4.55
C LEU A 136 5.45 -1.27 4.56
N ILE A 137 6.25 -0.60 3.72
CA ILE A 137 7.72 -0.75 3.71
C ILE A 137 8.30 -0.30 5.07
N TRP A 138 7.86 0.85 5.59
CA TRP A 138 8.27 1.34 6.89
C TRP A 138 7.89 0.39 8.03
N LEU A 139 6.68 -0.14 7.99
CA LEU A 139 6.21 -1.13 8.96
C LEU A 139 7.05 -2.41 8.90
N GLY A 140 7.32 -2.92 7.70
CA GLY A 140 8.16 -4.10 7.51
C GLY A 140 9.60 -3.91 8.03
N ARG A 141 10.20 -2.76 7.76
CA ARG A 141 11.54 -2.42 8.29
C ARG A 141 11.54 -2.30 9.81
N TRP A 142 10.52 -1.68 10.39
CA TRP A 142 10.39 -1.56 11.84
C TRP A 142 10.23 -2.92 12.51
N VAL A 143 9.42 -3.82 11.94
CA VAL A 143 9.27 -5.21 12.40
C VAL A 143 10.59 -5.97 12.29
N GLY A 144 11.31 -5.84 11.17
CA GLY A 144 12.61 -6.45 10.96
C GLY A 144 13.64 -6.00 11.99
N TRP A 145 13.78 -4.69 12.19
CA TRP A 145 14.68 -4.14 13.20
C TRP A 145 14.36 -4.61 14.62
N TYR A 146 13.08 -4.71 14.95
CA TYR A 146 12.66 -5.22 16.26
C TYR A 146 13.00 -6.72 16.44
N ALA A 147 12.86 -7.51 15.38
CA ALA A 147 13.24 -8.92 15.40
C ALA A 147 14.77 -9.09 15.60
N GLU A 148 15.57 -8.25 14.95
CA GLU A 148 17.03 -8.24 15.15
C GLU A 148 17.42 -7.90 16.59
N VAL A 149 16.80 -6.86 17.17
CA VAL A 149 17.02 -6.50 18.59
C VAL A 149 16.61 -7.61 19.53
N ALA A 150 15.51 -8.31 19.25
CA ALA A 150 15.07 -9.45 20.05
C ALA A 150 16.07 -10.60 19.97
N ALA A 151 16.58 -10.93 18.79
CA ALA A 151 17.61 -11.96 18.58
C ALA A 151 18.94 -11.63 19.27
N ILE A 152 19.35 -10.35 19.27
CA ILE A 152 20.53 -9.90 19.99
C ILE A 152 20.35 -10.07 21.51
N ARG A 153 19.19 -9.71 22.05
CA ARG A 153 18.86 -9.88 23.47
C ARG A 153 18.91 -11.34 23.91
N GLU A 154 18.36 -12.23 23.07
CA GLU A 154 18.40 -13.68 23.33
C GLU A 154 19.84 -14.21 23.39
N LYS A 155 20.69 -13.81 22.44
CA LYS A 155 22.13 -14.18 22.43
C LYS A 155 22.91 -13.67 23.64
N LEU A 156 22.48 -12.55 24.21
CA LEU A 156 23.08 -11.96 25.43
C LEU A 156 22.48 -12.54 26.72
N GLY A 157 21.60 -13.52 26.66
CA GLY A 157 20.94 -14.10 27.84
C GLY A 157 20.00 -13.14 28.57
N LEU A 158 19.62 -12.03 27.93
CA LEU A 158 18.68 -11.06 28.49
C LEU A 158 17.25 -11.55 28.30
N ALA A 159 16.38 -11.22 29.28
CA ALA A 159 14.96 -11.54 29.17
C ALA A 159 14.38 -11.09 27.83
N PRO A 160 13.59 -11.94 27.14
CA PRO A 160 12.98 -11.56 25.87
C PRO A 160 12.15 -10.28 26.05
N GLY A 161 12.35 -9.31 25.17
CA GLY A 161 11.56 -8.10 25.15
C GLY A 161 10.08 -8.42 24.88
N PRO A 162 9.17 -7.47 25.12
CA PRO A 162 7.76 -7.67 24.83
C PRO A 162 7.59 -8.04 23.35
N SER A 163 6.89 -9.15 23.07
CA SER A 163 6.68 -9.58 21.69
C SER A 163 5.85 -8.54 20.92
N LEU A 164 6.28 -8.15 19.73
CA LEU A 164 5.53 -7.23 18.86
C LEU A 164 4.19 -7.82 18.41
N LEU A 165 4.20 -9.11 18.13
CA LEU A 165 3.06 -9.77 17.54
C LEU A 165 1.96 -10.08 18.54
N LYS A 166 2.25 -10.05 19.87
CA LYS A 166 1.25 -10.24 20.94
C LYS A 166 0.09 -11.15 20.53
N TRP A 167 0.45 -12.31 19.94
CA TRP A 167 -0.51 -13.16 19.24
C TRP A 167 -1.68 -13.57 20.14
N LYS A 168 -1.38 -13.97 21.39
CA LYS A 168 -2.41 -14.43 22.34
C LYS A 168 -3.38 -13.32 22.71
N GLU A 169 -2.86 -12.12 22.95
CA GLU A 169 -3.63 -10.93 23.33
C GLU A 169 -4.45 -10.38 22.16
N SER A 170 -3.97 -10.59 20.93
CA SER A 170 -4.62 -10.11 19.71
C SER A 170 -5.70 -11.05 19.20
N LEU A 171 -5.72 -12.32 19.64
CA LEU A 171 -6.61 -13.35 19.10
C LEU A 171 -8.11 -12.94 19.11
N PRO A 172 -8.67 -12.37 20.19
CA PRO A 172 -10.07 -11.93 20.19
C PRO A 172 -10.34 -10.82 19.16
N TYR A 173 -9.36 -9.93 18.97
CA TYR A 173 -9.46 -8.84 17.98
C TYR A 173 -9.29 -9.34 16.55
N LEU A 174 -8.52 -10.41 16.32
CA LEU A 174 -8.45 -11.07 15.01
C LEU A 174 -9.79 -11.70 14.65
N GLY A 175 -10.46 -12.35 15.60
CA GLY A 175 -11.83 -12.84 15.41
C GLY A 175 -12.80 -11.71 15.05
N PHE A 176 -12.71 -10.58 15.74
CA PHE A 176 -13.50 -9.39 15.41
C PHE A 176 -13.16 -8.84 14.02
N ALA A 177 -11.87 -8.82 13.63
CA ALA A 177 -11.46 -8.40 12.28
C ALA A 177 -12.09 -9.27 11.18
N VAL A 178 -12.14 -10.59 11.38
CA VAL A 178 -12.82 -11.52 10.46
C VAL A 178 -14.32 -11.20 10.38
N ILE A 179 -14.97 -11.01 11.51
CA ILE A 179 -16.40 -10.67 11.52
C ILE A 179 -16.64 -9.33 10.83
N LEU A 180 -15.88 -8.29 11.20
CA LEU A 180 -16.04 -6.93 10.65
C LEU A 180 -15.71 -6.87 9.15
N CYS A 181 -14.59 -7.47 8.72
CA CYS A 181 -14.03 -7.24 7.39
C CYS A 181 -14.35 -8.35 6.37
N LEU A 182 -14.88 -9.49 6.81
CA LEU A 182 -15.21 -10.61 5.92
C LEU A 182 -16.70 -11.00 6.03
N VAL A 183 -17.16 -11.33 7.23
CA VAL A 183 -18.52 -11.88 7.43
C VAL A 183 -19.57 -10.81 7.25
N LEU A 184 -19.42 -9.67 7.93
CA LEU A 184 -20.41 -8.59 7.90
C LEU A 184 -20.63 -8.00 6.50
N PRO A 185 -19.58 -7.62 5.74
CA PRO A 185 -19.80 -7.11 4.39
C PRO A 185 -20.41 -8.15 3.46
N PHE A 186 -20.09 -9.42 3.65
CA PHE A 186 -20.70 -10.50 2.86
C PHE A 186 -22.19 -10.62 3.12
N LEU A 187 -22.60 -10.59 4.39
CA LEU A 187 -24.02 -10.62 4.76
C LEU A 187 -24.78 -9.39 4.29
N LEU A 188 -24.21 -8.20 4.45
CA LEU A 188 -24.82 -6.96 3.98
C LEU A 188 -24.97 -6.96 2.45
N ARG A 189 -23.97 -7.53 1.74
CA ARG A 189 -24.04 -7.66 0.29
C ARG A 189 -25.13 -8.63 -0.18
N LEU A 190 -25.41 -9.69 0.58
CA LEU A 190 -26.52 -10.60 0.29
C LEU A 190 -27.90 -9.95 0.52
N LEU A 191 -27.97 -8.99 1.46
CA LEU A 191 -29.20 -8.28 1.79
C LEU A 191 -29.45 -7.07 0.87
N ASP A 192 -28.42 -6.55 0.21
CA ASP A 192 -28.56 -5.45 -0.73
C ASP A 192 -29.24 -5.91 -2.02
N GLY A 193 -30.36 -5.28 -2.36
CA GLY A 193 -31.06 -5.49 -3.62
C GLY A 193 -30.56 -4.53 -4.72
N PRO A 194 -30.49 -4.97 -6.00
CA PRO A 194 -30.30 -4.06 -7.10
C PRO A 194 -31.55 -3.11 -7.21
N PRO A 195 -31.40 -1.81 -7.57
CA PRO A 195 -30.21 -1.17 -8.11
C PRO A 195 -29.41 -0.32 -7.11
N LYS A 196 -29.73 -0.31 -5.82
CA LYS A 196 -29.15 0.61 -4.84
C LYS A 196 -28.46 -0.16 -3.70
N PRO A 197 -27.14 -0.37 -3.75
CA PRO A 197 -26.39 -1.07 -2.70
C PRO A 197 -26.15 -0.18 -1.47
N LEU A 198 -27.24 0.25 -0.80
CA LEU A 198 -27.19 1.19 0.31
C LEU A 198 -26.43 0.64 1.51
N LEU A 199 -26.68 -0.62 1.86
CA LEU A 199 -26.06 -1.26 3.02
C LEU A 199 -24.55 -1.46 2.81
N SER A 200 -24.15 -1.85 1.60
CA SER A 200 -22.73 -2.01 1.23
C SER A 200 -21.99 -0.67 1.25
N VAL A 201 -22.61 0.41 0.79
CA VAL A 201 -22.02 1.75 0.84
C VAL A 201 -21.92 2.24 2.28
N LEU A 202 -22.99 2.10 3.07
CA LEU A 202 -22.99 2.46 4.50
C LEU A 202 -21.92 1.66 5.26
N TYR A 203 -21.77 0.39 4.96
CA TYR A 203 -20.72 -0.45 5.54
C TYR A 203 -19.33 0.09 5.20
N GLY A 204 -19.02 0.28 3.93
CA GLY A 204 -17.67 0.67 3.47
C GLY A 204 -17.20 2.02 4.00
N PHE A 205 -18.11 3.00 4.07
CA PHE A 205 -17.77 4.38 4.43
C PHE A 205 -18.06 4.74 5.89
N VAL A 206 -18.87 3.97 6.61
CA VAL A 206 -19.22 4.27 8.00
C VAL A 206 -18.84 3.11 8.93
N LEU A 207 -19.41 1.92 8.73
CA LEU A 207 -19.23 0.82 9.68
C LEU A 207 -17.81 0.29 9.70
N LEU A 208 -17.17 0.14 8.55
CA LEU A 208 -15.79 -0.35 8.45
C LEU A 208 -14.77 0.61 9.08
N PRO A 209 -14.74 1.92 8.73
CA PRO A 209 -13.81 2.86 9.37
C PRO A 209 -14.08 3.04 10.86
N VAL A 210 -15.33 3.17 11.29
CA VAL A 210 -15.70 3.32 12.70
C VAL A 210 -15.34 2.05 13.48
N GLY A 211 -15.73 0.88 12.99
CA GLY A 211 -15.40 -0.41 13.61
C GLY A 211 -13.90 -0.65 13.71
N GLY A 212 -13.14 -0.36 12.64
CA GLY A 212 -11.68 -0.44 12.63
C GLY A 212 -11.01 0.51 13.62
N LEU A 213 -11.48 1.75 13.69
CA LEU A 213 -10.96 2.77 14.61
C LEU A 213 -11.19 2.36 16.08
N PHE A 214 -12.42 2.01 16.46
CA PHE A 214 -12.76 1.68 17.85
C PHE A 214 -12.12 0.40 18.33
N SER A 215 -12.10 -0.64 17.52
CA SER A 215 -11.45 -1.90 17.86
C SER A 215 -9.94 -1.77 17.94
N GLY A 216 -9.32 -1.05 16.98
CA GLY A 216 -7.89 -0.70 17.03
C GLY A 216 -7.55 0.11 18.27
N PHE A 217 -8.36 1.13 18.62
CA PHE A 217 -8.19 1.93 19.83
C PHE A 217 -8.29 1.09 21.09
N SER A 218 -9.28 0.20 21.18
CA SER A 218 -9.46 -0.71 22.31
C SER A 218 -8.24 -1.61 22.52
N LEU A 219 -7.74 -2.23 21.45
CA LEU A 219 -6.52 -3.05 21.49
C LEU A 219 -5.30 -2.22 21.90
N GLY A 220 -5.08 -1.06 21.26
CA GLY A 220 -3.96 -0.18 21.56
C GLY A 220 -3.95 0.30 23.00
N ARG A 221 -5.12 0.61 23.57
CA ARG A 221 -5.26 1.02 24.97
C ARG A 221 -4.94 -0.11 25.95
N ARG A 222 -5.35 -1.33 25.63
CA ARG A 222 -5.14 -2.49 26.52
C ARG A 222 -3.72 -3.02 26.42
N GLU A 223 -3.28 -3.34 25.20
CA GLU A 223 -2.05 -4.08 24.96
C GLU A 223 -0.89 -3.21 24.43
N GLY A 224 -1.19 -1.96 24.04
CA GLY A 224 -0.26 -1.09 23.36
C GLY A 224 -0.23 -1.38 21.86
N PHE A 225 0.76 -0.82 21.17
CA PHE A 225 0.84 -0.95 19.72
C PHE A 225 0.96 -2.41 19.27
N CYS A 226 0.09 -2.82 18.37
CA CYS A 226 0.05 -4.16 17.80
C CYS A 226 -0.20 -4.07 16.28
N PRO A 227 0.83 -4.24 15.43
CA PRO A 227 0.72 -4.13 13.97
C PRO A 227 -0.08 -5.27 13.34
N LEU A 228 -0.22 -6.38 14.03
CA LEU A 228 -0.93 -7.56 13.52
C LEU A 228 -2.40 -7.27 13.23
N TYR A 229 -3.04 -6.45 14.05
CA TYR A 229 -4.47 -6.15 13.91
C TYR A 229 -4.82 -5.37 12.62
N PRO A 230 -4.18 -4.23 12.29
CA PRO A 230 -4.41 -3.54 11.02
C PRO A 230 -4.13 -4.42 9.79
N LEU A 231 -3.07 -5.24 9.85
CA LEU A 231 -2.74 -6.17 8.78
C LEU A 231 -3.82 -7.26 8.62
N ALA A 232 -4.36 -7.76 9.73
CA ALA A 232 -5.45 -8.74 9.70
C ALA A 232 -6.74 -8.14 9.11
N CYS A 233 -7.08 -6.89 9.45
CA CYS A 233 -8.22 -6.20 8.85
C CYS A 233 -8.05 -6.06 7.33
N ALA A 234 -6.89 -5.59 6.87
CA ALA A 234 -6.59 -5.48 5.44
C ALA A 234 -6.63 -6.85 4.74
N GLY A 235 -6.02 -7.88 5.34
CA GLY A 235 -6.02 -9.24 4.82
C GLY A 235 -7.42 -9.84 4.73
N ALA A 236 -8.28 -9.61 5.73
CA ALA A 236 -9.65 -10.07 5.72
C ALA A 236 -10.48 -9.41 4.60
N VAL A 237 -10.28 -8.09 4.36
CA VAL A 237 -10.93 -7.41 3.21
C VAL A 237 -10.38 -7.93 1.89
N LEU A 238 -9.08 -8.21 1.77
CA LEU A 238 -8.51 -8.80 0.56
C LEU A 238 -9.11 -10.17 0.26
N LEU A 239 -9.41 -10.97 1.29
CA LEU A 239 -10.12 -12.25 1.13
C LEU A 239 -11.61 -12.05 0.78
N PHE A 240 -12.23 -10.96 1.27
CA PHE A 240 -13.61 -10.63 0.93
C PHE A 240 -13.79 -10.29 -0.54
N ILE A 241 -12.85 -9.57 -1.18
CA ILE A 241 -12.99 -9.10 -2.57
C ILE A 241 -13.32 -10.21 -3.56
N PRO A 242 -12.56 -11.33 -3.65
CA PRO A 242 -12.88 -12.41 -4.56
C PRO A 242 -14.22 -13.10 -4.23
N LEU A 243 -14.58 -13.20 -2.93
CA LEU A 243 -15.86 -13.74 -2.50
C LEU A 243 -17.03 -12.81 -2.91
N ALA A 244 -16.84 -11.50 -2.76
CA ALA A 244 -17.85 -10.52 -3.15
C ALA A 244 -18.14 -10.54 -4.66
N ARG A 245 -17.11 -10.80 -5.49
CA ARG A 245 -17.25 -10.92 -6.94
C ARG A 245 -18.13 -12.08 -7.40
N LEU A 246 -18.31 -13.09 -6.56
CA LEU A 246 -19.25 -14.18 -6.84
C LEU A 246 -20.72 -13.75 -6.78
N ILE A 247 -21.00 -12.64 -6.07
CA ILE A 247 -22.34 -12.19 -5.77
C ILE A 247 -22.65 -10.85 -6.46
N SER A 248 -21.64 -9.99 -6.65
CA SER A 248 -21.82 -8.65 -7.20
C SER A 248 -20.58 -8.15 -7.95
N ASN A 249 -20.79 -7.18 -8.85
CA ASN A 249 -19.72 -6.56 -9.65
C ASN A 249 -19.22 -5.22 -9.06
N MET A 250 -19.41 -4.97 -7.76
CA MET A 250 -18.92 -3.73 -7.14
C MET A 250 -17.39 -3.72 -6.98
N ALA A 251 -16.82 -2.53 -7.08
CA ALA A 251 -15.39 -2.31 -6.90
C ALA A 251 -15.07 -2.10 -5.41
N ASP A 252 -14.71 -3.16 -4.70
CA ASP A 252 -14.46 -3.14 -3.25
C ASP A 252 -13.01 -2.83 -2.86
N GLY A 253 -12.13 -2.58 -3.83
CA GLY A 253 -10.70 -2.38 -3.58
C GLY A 253 -10.38 -1.23 -2.62
N ILE A 254 -11.20 -0.18 -2.60
CA ILE A 254 -11.05 0.96 -1.69
C ILE A 254 -11.24 0.58 -0.21
N MET A 255 -11.94 -0.50 0.09
CA MET A 255 -12.16 -0.97 1.46
C MET A 255 -10.86 -1.44 2.13
N VAL A 256 -9.88 -1.92 1.36
CA VAL A 256 -8.59 -2.39 1.90
C VAL A 256 -7.82 -1.26 2.59
N PRO A 257 -7.50 -0.13 1.92
CA PRO A 257 -6.83 0.97 2.58
C PRO A 257 -7.68 1.58 3.70
N ILE A 258 -9.01 1.63 3.59
CA ILE A 258 -9.88 2.11 4.67
C ILE A 258 -9.73 1.22 5.90
N ALA A 259 -9.88 -0.10 5.77
CA ALA A 259 -9.75 -1.03 6.88
C ALA A 259 -8.36 -0.92 7.56
N PHE A 260 -7.29 -0.88 6.75
CA PHE A 260 -5.94 -0.75 7.27
C PHE A 260 -5.70 0.57 8.00
N CYS A 261 -6.01 1.69 7.36
CA CYS A 261 -5.70 3.02 7.92
C CYS A 261 -6.49 3.31 9.19
N PHE A 262 -7.79 3.00 9.24
CA PHE A 262 -8.60 3.26 10.43
C PHE A 262 -8.25 2.32 11.58
N ALA A 263 -7.98 1.05 11.33
CA ALA A 263 -7.50 0.12 12.35
C ALA A 263 -6.13 0.52 12.89
N LEU A 264 -5.21 0.98 12.02
CA LEU A 264 -3.89 1.47 12.40
C LEU A 264 -4.00 2.76 13.22
N LEU A 265 -4.78 3.73 12.75
CA LEU A 265 -5.01 5.00 13.46
C LEU A 265 -5.59 4.75 14.86
N GLY A 266 -6.61 3.89 14.96
CA GLY A 266 -7.17 3.50 16.24
C GLY A 266 -6.13 2.89 17.18
N ASN A 267 -5.32 1.96 16.67
CA ASN A 267 -4.28 1.29 17.45
C ASN A 267 -3.18 2.25 17.93
N LEU A 268 -2.76 3.19 17.08
CA LEU A 268 -1.80 4.25 17.44
C LEU A 268 -2.37 5.17 18.52
N LEU A 269 -3.59 5.66 18.34
CA LEU A 269 -4.26 6.53 19.33
C LEU A 269 -4.44 5.81 20.68
N GLY A 270 -4.88 4.54 20.67
CA GLY A 270 -5.02 3.75 21.88
C GLY A 270 -3.69 3.53 22.60
N SER A 271 -2.63 3.25 21.85
CA SER A 271 -1.29 3.06 22.40
C SER A 271 -0.69 4.35 22.98
N ALA A 272 -0.93 5.49 22.32
CA ALA A 272 -0.55 6.81 22.82
C ALA A 272 -1.28 7.14 24.12
N TRP A 273 -2.60 6.93 24.14
CA TRP A 273 -3.42 7.09 25.36
C TRP A 273 -2.89 6.28 26.54
N ARG A 274 -2.51 5.00 26.31
CA ARG A 274 -1.90 4.14 27.32
C ARG A 274 -0.60 4.74 27.87
N ARG A 275 0.26 5.29 27.02
CA ARG A 275 1.54 5.92 27.42
C ARG A 275 1.30 7.15 28.30
N PHE A 276 0.41 8.05 27.89
CA PHE A 276 0.08 9.25 28.66
C PHE A 276 -0.47 8.90 30.06
N ARG A 277 -1.35 7.92 30.14
CA ARG A 277 -1.93 7.51 31.41
C ARG A 277 -0.91 6.91 32.40
N ARG A 278 0.08 6.17 31.89
CA ARG A 278 1.17 5.61 32.71
C ARG A 278 2.10 6.71 33.24
N GLN A 279 2.41 7.72 32.44
CA GLN A 279 3.25 8.85 32.86
C GLN A 279 2.58 9.68 33.95
N GLY A 280 1.26 9.88 33.89
CA GLY A 280 0.51 10.59 34.94
C GLY A 280 0.31 9.82 36.24
N GLN A 281 0.63 8.51 36.30
CA GLN A 281 0.59 7.70 37.50
C GLN A 281 1.95 7.58 38.21
N SER A 282 3.02 7.99 37.53
CA SER A 282 4.41 7.96 38.04
C SER A 282 4.91 9.34 38.47
N ALA A 283 4.11 10.38 38.31
CA ALA A 283 4.31 11.73 38.86
C ALA A 283 3.46 11.95 40.12
#